data_5683fc84070c063b9468a79d8456fd6c
#
_entry.id   5683fc84070c063b9468a79d8456fd6c
#
_cell.length_a   1.000
_cell.length_b   1.000
_cell.length_c   1.000
_cell.angle_alpha   90.00
_cell.angle_beta   90.00
_cell.angle_gamma   90.00
#
_symmetry.space_group_name_H-M   'P 1'
#
loop_
_entity.id
_entity.type
_entity.pdbx_description
1 polymer ?
#
loop_
_entity_poly.entity_id
_entity_poly.type
_entity_poly.pdbx_seq_one_letter_code
_entity_poly.pdbx_strand_id
1 'polypeptide(L)'
;MLASRGGQTSELLPIMEICKAKKVHIIAITENMESSLARGSQVVLKMRVDREADKFDSQGTTSFVVLSAIFDALQAALIEKTDFRNEQFAKIHPAGAVGKKLNS
;
A
#
# COMPACT_ATOMS: atom_id res chain seq x y z
N MET A 1 0.41 -3.73 -5.96
CA MET A 1 1.32 -3.09 -4.97
C MET A 1 1.73 -4.14 -3.97
N LEU A 2 3.01 -4.19 -3.58
CA LEU A 2 3.57 -5.14 -2.61
C LEU A 2 4.33 -4.36 -1.53
N ALA A 3 4.14 -4.74 -0.28
CA ALA A 3 4.77 -4.06 0.86
C ALA A 3 5.49 -5.06 1.76
N SER A 4 6.73 -4.74 2.11
CA SER A 4 7.53 -5.47 3.09
C SER A 4 8.62 -4.55 3.62
N ARG A 5 8.70 -4.36 4.94
CA ARG A 5 9.71 -3.50 5.56
C ARG A 5 11.12 -3.88 5.10
N GLY A 6 11.51 -5.13 5.28
CA GLY A 6 12.83 -5.63 4.86
C GLY A 6 12.95 -5.94 3.37
N GLY A 7 11.82 -6.08 2.66
CA GLY A 7 11.79 -6.38 1.23
C GLY A 7 12.29 -7.77 0.82
N GLN A 8 12.43 -8.69 1.79
CA GLN A 8 12.97 -10.05 1.60
C GLN A 8 11.97 -11.13 2.05
N THR A 9 10.69 -10.78 2.19
CA THR A 9 9.65 -11.72 2.61
C THR A 9 9.49 -12.82 1.56
N SER A 10 9.75 -14.06 1.95
CA SER A 10 9.78 -15.22 1.04
C SER A 10 8.45 -15.43 0.30
N GLU A 11 7.34 -15.14 0.94
CA GLU A 11 6.00 -15.26 0.39
C GLU A 11 5.70 -14.28 -0.75
N LEU A 12 6.45 -13.18 -0.83
CA LEU A 12 6.29 -12.19 -1.91
C LEU A 12 7.05 -12.59 -3.18
N LEU A 13 8.10 -13.38 -3.09
CA LEU A 13 8.93 -13.74 -4.25
C LEU A 13 8.14 -14.47 -5.34
N PRO A 14 7.31 -15.49 -5.03
CA PRO A 14 6.47 -16.14 -6.05
C PRO A 14 5.46 -15.17 -6.69
N ILE A 15 4.92 -14.23 -5.92
CA ILE A 15 4.00 -13.21 -6.43
C ILE A 15 4.72 -12.29 -7.44
N MET A 16 5.96 -11.92 -7.16
CA MET A 16 6.77 -11.10 -8.07
C MET A 16 7.03 -11.85 -9.39
N GLU A 17 7.33 -13.13 -9.34
CA GLU A 17 7.52 -13.96 -10.55
C GLU A 17 6.22 -14.04 -11.37
N ILE A 18 5.07 -14.18 -10.72
CA ILE A 18 3.76 -14.14 -11.41
C ILE A 18 3.54 -12.77 -12.06
N CYS A 19 3.81 -11.68 -11.36
CA CYS A 19 3.69 -10.33 -11.92
C CYS A 19 4.58 -10.16 -13.16
N LYS A 20 5.82 -10.63 -13.07
CA LYS A 20 6.78 -10.61 -14.18
C LYS A 20 6.29 -11.42 -15.39
N ALA A 21 5.82 -12.64 -15.16
CA ALA A 21 5.28 -13.50 -16.21
C ALA A 21 4.05 -12.87 -16.90
N LYS A 22 3.20 -12.21 -16.12
CA LYS A 22 2.01 -11.51 -16.63
C LYS A 22 2.28 -10.10 -17.14
N LYS A 23 3.52 -9.63 -17.11
CA LYS A 23 3.93 -8.26 -17.47
C LYS A 23 3.17 -7.18 -16.68
N VAL A 24 2.87 -7.46 -15.42
CA VAL A 24 2.21 -6.51 -14.51
C VAL A 24 3.28 -5.74 -13.76
N HIS A 25 3.17 -4.41 -13.76
CA HIS A 25 4.08 -3.55 -13.02
C HIS A 25 3.88 -3.72 -11.51
N ILE A 26 5.00 -3.75 -10.80
CA ILE A 26 5.03 -3.80 -9.34
C ILE A 26 5.38 -2.43 -8.78
N ILE A 27 4.57 -1.96 -7.85
CA ILE A 27 4.90 -0.83 -6.98
C ILE A 27 5.25 -1.43 -5.62
N ALA A 28 6.48 -1.27 -5.19
CA ALA A 28 6.96 -1.74 -3.90
C ALA A 28 6.88 -0.66 -2.83
N ILE A 29 6.63 -1.06 -1.60
CA ILE A 29 6.81 -0.22 -0.41
C ILE A 29 7.78 -0.97 0.50
N THR A 30 8.98 -0.41 0.71
CA THR A 30 10.03 -1.05 1.51
C THR A 30 10.98 -0.01 2.09
N GLU A 31 11.65 -0.38 3.16
CA GLU A 31 12.74 0.37 3.77
C GLU A 31 14.08 0.07 3.07
N ASN A 32 14.24 -1.18 2.61
CA ASN A 32 15.49 -1.68 2.04
C ASN A 32 15.49 -1.59 0.51
N MET A 33 16.15 -0.56 -0.02
CA MET A 33 16.27 -0.31 -1.46
C MET A 33 17.10 -1.36 -2.20
N GLU A 34 17.93 -2.15 -1.47
CA GLU A 34 18.74 -3.23 -2.02
C GLU A 34 18.05 -4.59 -1.96
N SER A 35 16.81 -4.63 -1.49
CA SER A 35 16.04 -5.87 -1.36
C SER A 35 15.60 -6.45 -2.71
N SER A 36 15.27 -7.73 -2.72
CA SER A 36 14.69 -8.38 -3.90
C SER A 36 13.41 -7.69 -4.35
N LEU A 37 12.57 -7.26 -3.39
CA LEU A 37 11.34 -6.53 -3.70
C LEU A 37 11.63 -5.20 -4.39
N ALA A 38 12.58 -4.40 -3.87
CA ALA A 38 12.92 -3.12 -4.48
C ALA A 38 13.49 -3.29 -5.89
N ARG A 39 14.46 -4.18 -6.05
CA ARG A 39 15.12 -4.42 -7.34
C ARG A 39 14.19 -5.02 -8.40
N GLY A 40 13.20 -5.79 -7.99
CA GLY A 40 12.22 -6.41 -8.90
C GLY A 40 11.01 -5.53 -9.21
N SER A 41 10.97 -4.28 -8.74
CA SER A 41 9.82 -3.39 -8.89
C SER A 41 10.11 -2.21 -9.83
N GLN A 42 9.10 -1.75 -10.54
CA GLN A 42 9.19 -0.60 -11.44
C GLN A 42 9.13 0.74 -10.69
N VAL A 43 8.42 0.76 -9.57
CA VAL A 43 8.34 1.93 -8.68
C VAL A 43 8.57 1.48 -7.25
N VAL A 44 9.36 2.23 -6.51
CA VAL A 44 9.59 1.97 -5.08
C VAL A 44 9.22 3.21 -4.28
N LEU A 45 8.27 3.05 -3.38
CA LEU A 45 7.95 4.02 -2.34
C LEU A 45 8.75 3.65 -1.10
N LYS A 46 9.75 4.45 -0.79
CA LYS A 46 10.60 4.20 0.38
C LYS A 46 9.85 4.58 1.66
N MET A 47 9.66 3.61 2.53
CA MET A 47 9.27 3.86 3.91
C MET A 47 10.50 3.88 4.83
N ARG A 48 10.36 4.46 6.01
CA ARG A 48 11.38 4.37 7.06
C ARG A 48 10.72 4.32 8.43
N VAL A 49 11.21 3.39 9.24
CA VAL A 49 10.78 3.22 10.63
C VAL A 49 12.04 3.01 11.47
N ASP A 50 12.25 3.82 12.48
CA ASP A 50 13.42 3.68 13.34
C ASP A 50 13.36 2.39 14.18
N ARG A 51 12.16 2.08 14.71
CA ARG A 51 11.90 0.82 15.41
C ARG A 51 10.41 0.51 15.44
N GLU A 52 10.09 -0.77 15.64
CA GLU A 52 8.74 -1.19 15.96
C GLU A 52 8.37 -0.84 17.42
N ALA A 53 7.08 -0.81 17.73
CA ALA A 53 6.59 -0.41 19.05
C ALA A 53 6.79 -1.50 20.12
N ASP A 54 6.94 -2.76 19.70
CA ASP A 54 7.15 -3.86 20.63
C ASP A 54 8.58 -3.87 21.19
N LYS A 55 8.74 -4.47 22.36
CA LYS A 55 10.04 -4.52 23.05
C LYS A 55 11.16 -5.25 22.31
N PHE A 56 10.80 -6.10 21.35
CA PHE A 56 11.73 -6.90 20.56
C PHE A 56 12.05 -6.29 19.19
N ASP A 57 11.38 -5.20 18.80
CA ASP A 57 11.49 -4.57 17.48
C ASP A 57 11.24 -5.55 16.32
N SER A 58 10.24 -6.43 16.46
CA SER A 58 10.02 -7.54 15.54
C SER A 58 8.61 -7.61 14.94
N GLN A 59 7.61 -7.09 15.63
CA GLN A 59 6.22 -7.15 15.17
C GLN A 59 5.89 -5.94 14.29
N GLY A 60 5.12 -6.16 13.23
CA GLY A 60 4.67 -5.09 12.34
C GLY A 60 3.69 -4.13 13.01
N THR A 61 4.17 -3.21 13.79
CA THR A 61 3.40 -2.20 14.56
C THR A 61 3.59 -0.80 13.99
N THR A 62 4.71 -0.14 14.27
CA THR A 62 5.01 1.20 13.73
C THR A 62 5.11 1.18 12.21
N SER A 63 5.71 0.14 11.63
CA SER A 63 5.76 -0.03 10.17
C SER A 63 4.37 -0.15 9.55
N PHE A 64 3.41 -0.80 10.22
CA PHE A 64 2.03 -0.88 9.77
C PHE A 64 1.35 0.51 9.77
N VAL A 65 1.57 1.32 10.79
CA VAL A 65 1.04 2.70 10.85
C VAL A 65 1.61 3.54 9.71
N VAL A 66 2.91 3.48 9.48
CA VAL A 66 3.57 4.20 8.37
C VAL A 66 3.02 3.73 7.01
N LEU A 67 2.85 2.42 6.83
CA LEU A 67 2.27 1.86 5.62
C LEU A 67 0.84 2.36 5.39
N SER A 68 0.03 2.40 6.43
CA SER A 68 -1.34 2.92 6.37
C SER A 68 -1.37 4.39 5.98
N ALA A 69 -0.46 5.21 6.53
CA ALA A 69 -0.34 6.62 6.16
C ALA A 69 0.07 6.81 4.68
N ILE A 70 0.94 5.95 4.15
CA ILE A 70 1.30 5.96 2.73
C ILE A 70 0.06 5.63 1.86
N PHE A 71 -0.74 4.65 2.25
CA PHE A 71 -1.97 4.31 1.53
C PHE A 71 -3.00 5.44 1.58
N ASP A 72 -3.16 6.12 2.71
CA ASP A 72 -4.04 7.29 2.82
C ASP A 72 -3.60 8.41 1.87
N ALA A 73 -2.31 8.70 1.81
CA ALA A 73 -1.76 9.70 0.90
C ALA A 73 -1.98 9.32 -0.57
N LEU A 74 -1.77 8.05 -0.92
CA LEU A 74 -2.02 7.53 -2.26
C LEU A 74 -3.50 7.61 -2.63
N GLN A 75 -4.40 7.27 -1.71
CA GLN A 75 -5.83 7.37 -1.92
C GLN A 75 -6.24 8.82 -2.19
N ALA A 76 -5.77 9.77 -1.38
CA ALA A 76 -6.05 11.20 -1.58
C ALA A 76 -5.55 11.67 -2.95
N ALA A 77 -4.34 11.30 -3.34
CA ALA A 77 -3.77 11.65 -4.64
C ALA A 77 -4.55 11.02 -5.82
N LEU A 78 -5.03 9.78 -5.67
CA LEU A 78 -5.82 9.11 -6.70
C LEU A 78 -7.21 9.73 -6.85
N ILE A 79 -7.85 10.10 -5.75
CA ILE A 79 -9.14 10.82 -5.78
C ILE A 79 -9.00 12.12 -6.57
N GLU A 80 -7.97 12.90 -6.28
CA GLU A 80 -7.69 14.16 -6.99
C GLU A 80 -7.39 13.91 -8.47
N LYS A 81 -6.50 12.96 -8.76
CA LYS A 81 -6.08 12.65 -10.12
C LYS A 81 -7.20 12.12 -11.02
N THR A 82 -8.12 11.34 -10.45
CA THR A 82 -9.22 10.70 -11.20
C THR A 82 -10.51 11.48 -11.16
N ASP A 83 -10.54 12.64 -10.48
CA ASP A 83 -11.76 13.41 -10.21
C ASP A 83 -12.89 12.53 -9.61
N PHE A 84 -12.51 11.60 -8.72
CA PHE A 84 -13.45 10.70 -8.07
C PHE A 84 -14.34 11.48 -7.11
N ARG A 85 -15.66 11.42 -7.31
CA ARG A 85 -16.63 12.26 -6.62
C ARG A 85 -17.52 11.48 -5.66
N ASN A 86 -18.12 12.21 -4.73
CA ASN A 86 -19.04 11.67 -3.74
C ASN A 86 -20.22 10.89 -4.36
N GLU A 87 -20.71 11.30 -5.52
CA GLU A 87 -21.80 10.62 -6.23
C GLU A 87 -21.37 9.21 -6.70
N GLN A 88 -20.09 9.05 -7.07
CA GLN A 88 -19.53 7.75 -7.43
C GLN A 88 -19.37 6.88 -6.18
N PHE A 89 -18.93 7.47 -5.06
CA PHE A 89 -18.81 6.76 -3.79
C PHE A 89 -20.18 6.32 -3.27
N ALA A 90 -21.20 7.17 -3.35
CA ALA A 90 -22.57 6.86 -2.94
C ALA A 90 -23.16 5.64 -3.67
N LYS A 91 -22.81 5.46 -4.96
CA LYS A 91 -23.26 4.30 -5.75
C LYS A 91 -22.69 2.98 -5.24
N ILE A 92 -21.43 2.97 -4.81
CA ILE A 92 -20.74 1.75 -4.32
C ILE A 92 -20.94 1.50 -2.84
N HIS A 93 -21.40 2.52 -2.07
CA HIS A 93 -21.68 2.45 -0.64
C HIS A 93 -23.07 3.00 -0.27
N PRO A 94 -24.16 2.43 -0.82
CA PRO A 94 -25.49 3.04 -0.66
C PRO A 94 -26.07 2.91 0.75
N ALA A 95 -25.69 1.87 1.51
CA ALA A 95 -26.35 1.48 2.76
C ALA A 95 -25.67 2.00 4.05
N GLY A 96 -24.42 2.43 4.00
CA GLY A 96 -23.68 2.92 5.17
C GLY A 96 -24.10 4.33 5.60
N ALA A 97 -23.66 4.76 6.79
CA ALA A 97 -23.93 6.12 7.29
C ALA A 97 -23.47 7.21 6.29
N VAL A 98 -22.31 7.00 5.65
CA VAL A 98 -21.77 7.90 4.63
C VAL A 98 -22.65 7.87 3.37
N GLY A 99 -23.02 6.68 2.90
CA GLY A 99 -23.91 6.54 1.73
C GLY A 99 -25.25 7.23 1.94
N LYS A 100 -25.86 7.05 3.11
CA LYS A 100 -27.12 7.75 3.47
C LYS A 100 -26.94 9.27 3.46
N LYS A 101 -25.84 9.77 3.99
CA LYS A 101 -25.53 11.22 3.99
C LYS A 101 -25.34 11.76 2.57
N LEU A 102 -24.70 11.01 1.69
CA LEU A 102 -24.42 11.43 0.31
C LEU A 102 -25.64 11.29 -0.62
N ASN A 103 -26.58 10.41 -0.29
CA ASN A 103 -27.80 10.20 -1.06
C ASN A 103 -29.01 11.01 -0.53
N SER A 104 -28.85 11.72 0.56
CA SER A 104 -29.83 12.66 1.09
C SER A 104 -29.68 14.03 0.46
#